data_a1952b4914128afd33afe2fa402e5ed5
#
_entry.id   a1952b4914128afd33afe2fa402e5ed5
#
_cell.length_a   1.000
_cell.length_b   1.000
_cell.length_c   1.000
_cell.angle_alpha   90.00
_cell.angle_beta   90.00
_cell.angle_gamma   90.00
#
_symmetry.space_group_name_H-M   'P 1'
#
loop_
_entity.id
_entity.type
_entity.pdbx_description
1 polymer ?
#
loop_
_entity_poly.entity_id
_entity_poly.type
_entity_poly.pdbx_seq_one_letter_code
_entity_poly.pdbx_strand_id
1 'polypeptide(L)'
;KTFGEHTKFGYKDFIQMFQAEKFDPKQWAKLFKAAGAKYVFPVAEHHDGFQMYKSEISKYNAFDMGPKRDLLGELREAIEEENLMFCTSSHRAEHWFLWDMEKSLTVISKNR
;
A
#
# COMPACT_ATOMS: atom_id res chain seq x y z
N LYS A 1 25.59 -5.37 -2.45
CA LYS A 1 24.39 -4.93 -1.71
C LYS A 1 24.56 -3.49 -1.29
N THR A 2 23.68 -2.65 -1.79
CA THR A 2 23.79 -1.20 -1.62
C THR A 2 23.52 -0.74 -0.19
N PHE A 3 22.58 -1.40 0.53
CA PHE A 3 22.11 -0.93 1.82
C PHE A 3 22.54 -1.78 3.02
N GLY A 4 23.31 -2.84 2.79
CA GLY A 4 23.83 -3.68 3.84
C GLY A 4 23.01 -4.92 4.14
N GLU A 5 23.30 -5.54 5.27
CA GLU A 5 22.68 -6.79 5.68
C GLU A 5 21.30 -6.59 6.31
N HIS A 6 20.45 -7.63 6.24
CA HIS A 6 19.12 -7.62 6.84
C HIS A 6 19.10 -7.29 8.32
N THR A 7 20.14 -7.64 9.05
CA THR A 7 20.25 -7.37 10.49
C THR A 7 20.49 -5.88 10.78
N LYS A 8 21.08 -5.16 9.84
CA LYS A 8 21.41 -3.74 9.98
C LYS A 8 20.48 -2.83 9.21
N PHE A 9 19.96 -3.31 8.07
CA PHE A 9 19.08 -2.55 7.23
C PHE A 9 18.02 -3.49 6.68
N GLY A 10 16.82 -3.44 7.24
CA GLY A 10 15.71 -4.28 6.84
C GLY A 10 14.78 -3.62 5.85
N TYR A 11 13.79 -4.36 5.38
CA TYR A 11 12.78 -3.87 4.43
C TYR A 11 12.09 -2.60 4.92
N LYS A 12 11.70 -2.58 6.20
CA LYS A 12 10.97 -1.44 6.78
C LYS A 12 11.80 -0.16 6.88
N ASP A 13 13.11 -0.25 6.77
CA ASP A 13 13.97 0.93 6.76
C ASP A 13 13.83 1.73 5.47
N PHE A 14 13.34 1.09 4.40
CA PHE A 14 13.04 1.75 3.15
C PHE A 14 11.82 2.68 3.25
N ILE A 15 10.95 2.48 4.23
CA ILE A 15 9.71 3.25 4.37
C ILE A 15 10.00 4.74 4.52
N GLN A 16 11.04 5.09 5.27
CA GLN A 16 11.41 6.49 5.46
C GLN A 16 11.87 7.16 4.16
N MET A 17 12.32 6.36 3.20
CA MET A 17 12.74 6.83 1.88
C MET A 17 11.57 7.01 0.93
N PHE A 18 10.42 6.42 1.24
CA PHE A 18 9.21 6.53 0.44
C PHE A 18 8.48 7.82 0.80
N GLN A 19 8.51 8.79 -0.09
CA GLN A 19 7.93 10.13 0.15
C GLN A 19 6.74 10.44 -0.74
N ALA A 20 6.51 9.68 -1.78
CA ALA A 20 5.43 9.88 -2.76
C ALA A 20 5.39 11.32 -3.31
N GLU A 21 6.53 11.90 -3.55
CA GLU A 21 6.70 13.31 -3.92
C GLU A 21 5.97 13.70 -5.20
N LYS A 22 5.89 12.76 -6.13
CA LYS A 22 5.26 12.99 -7.44
C LYS A 22 3.84 12.46 -7.51
N PHE A 23 3.29 12.02 -6.40
CA PHE A 23 1.93 11.50 -6.37
C PHE A 23 0.93 12.67 -6.41
N ASP A 24 0.26 12.80 -7.53
CA ASP A 24 -0.82 13.77 -7.74
C ASP A 24 -2.09 13.00 -8.12
N PRO A 25 -2.94 12.70 -7.13
CA PRO A 25 -4.11 11.88 -7.37
C PRO A 25 -5.10 12.48 -8.35
N LYS A 26 -5.23 13.80 -8.39
CA LYS A 26 -6.14 14.47 -9.35
C LYS A 26 -5.66 14.28 -10.78
N GLN A 27 -4.37 14.41 -11.01
CA GLN A 27 -3.78 14.18 -12.32
C GLN A 27 -3.92 12.71 -12.73
N TRP A 28 -3.71 11.80 -11.82
CA TRP A 28 -3.86 10.37 -12.05
C TRP A 28 -5.31 10.04 -12.45
N ALA A 29 -6.28 10.58 -11.71
CA ALA A 29 -7.69 10.34 -11.99
C ALA A 29 -8.09 10.85 -13.38
N LYS A 30 -7.62 12.02 -13.76
CA LYS A 30 -7.88 12.58 -15.08
C LYS A 30 -7.27 11.73 -16.19
N LEU A 31 -6.05 11.23 -15.96
CA LEU A 31 -5.37 10.37 -16.91
C LEU A 31 -6.12 9.04 -17.09
N PHE A 32 -6.58 8.44 -16.01
CA PHE A 32 -7.35 7.19 -16.07
C PHE A 32 -8.65 7.39 -16.84
N LYS A 33 -9.35 8.48 -16.59
CA LYS A 33 -10.57 8.80 -17.31
C LYS A 33 -10.32 9.01 -18.80
N ALA A 34 -9.27 9.74 -19.14
CA ALA A 34 -8.89 9.98 -20.53
C ALA A 34 -8.53 8.68 -21.25
N ALA A 35 -7.97 7.71 -20.54
CA ALA A 35 -7.62 6.39 -21.05
C ALA A 35 -8.85 5.47 -21.21
N GLY A 36 -10.03 5.87 -20.76
CA GLY A 36 -11.24 5.08 -20.87
C GLY A 36 -11.54 4.15 -19.71
N ALA A 37 -10.87 4.33 -18.58
CA ALA A 37 -11.12 3.53 -17.39
C ALA A 37 -12.55 3.72 -16.89
N LYS A 38 -13.14 2.65 -16.35
CA LYS A 38 -14.46 2.67 -15.72
C LYS A 38 -14.35 2.57 -14.21
N TYR A 39 -13.34 1.89 -13.75
CA TYR A 39 -13.05 1.72 -12.33
C TYR A 39 -11.54 1.62 -12.12
N VAL A 40 -11.11 1.85 -10.88
CA VAL A 40 -9.70 1.81 -10.49
C VAL A 40 -9.55 0.94 -9.24
N PHE A 41 -8.59 0.03 -9.27
CA PHE A 41 -8.33 -0.95 -8.20
C PHE A 41 -6.91 -0.79 -7.63
N PRO A 42 -6.62 0.20 -6.80
CA PRO A 42 -5.31 0.24 -6.16
C PRO A 42 -5.19 -0.84 -5.09
N VAL A 43 -3.97 -1.25 -4.83
CA VAL A 43 -3.65 -2.16 -3.73
C VAL A 43 -3.52 -1.33 -2.46
N ALA A 44 -4.39 -1.59 -1.50
CA ALA A 44 -4.40 -0.87 -0.22
C ALA A 44 -3.29 -1.34 0.72
N GLU A 45 -3.03 -2.64 0.68
CA GLU A 45 -2.02 -3.28 1.53
C GLU A 45 -1.54 -4.54 0.81
N HIS A 46 -0.24 -4.76 0.74
CA HIS A 46 0.33 -5.95 0.13
C HIS A 46 0.94 -6.86 1.20
N HIS A 47 1.73 -7.85 0.77
CA HIS A 47 2.31 -8.87 1.64
C HIS A 47 3.18 -8.30 2.76
N ASP A 48 3.77 -7.14 2.56
CA ASP A 48 4.59 -6.46 3.57
C ASP A 48 3.78 -5.87 4.72
N GLY A 49 2.46 -5.81 4.58
CA GLY A 49 1.58 -5.28 5.60
C GLY A 49 1.56 -3.76 5.73
N PHE A 50 2.29 -3.05 4.86
CA PHE A 50 2.29 -1.59 4.90
C PHE A 50 1.01 -1.05 4.24
N GLN A 51 0.25 -0.30 5.04
CA GLN A 51 -1.05 0.22 4.60
C GLN A 51 -0.89 1.57 3.89
N MET A 52 -1.44 1.68 2.69
CA MET A 52 -1.34 2.90 1.88
C MET A 52 -2.36 3.97 2.30
N TYR A 53 -2.99 3.81 3.45
CA TYR A 53 -4.04 4.67 3.95
C TYR A 53 -3.87 4.95 5.44
N LYS A 54 -4.57 5.97 5.94
CA LYS A 54 -4.60 6.26 7.36
C LYS A 54 -5.31 5.13 8.10
N SER A 55 -4.61 4.51 9.04
CA SER A 55 -5.14 3.40 9.81
C SER A 55 -5.08 3.70 11.31
N GLU A 56 -6.14 3.34 12.00
CA GLU A 56 -6.18 3.45 13.46
C GLU A 56 -5.73 2.15 14.14
N ILE A 57 -5.65 1.08 13.36
CA ILE A 57 -5.29 -0.24 13.88
C ILE A 57 -3.77 -0.41 13.98
N SER A 58 -3.04 0.14 13.04
CA SER A 58 -1.60 -0.03 12.96
C SER A 58 -0.92 1.27 12.56
N LYS A 59 0.22 1.54 13.17
CA LYS A 59 1.07 2.68 12.77
C LYS A 59 1.94 2.39 11.55
N TYR A 60 1.92 1.16 11.06
CA TYR A 60 2.65 0.75 9.86
C TYR A 60 1.84 1.12 8.61
N ASN A 61 1.74 2.41 8.35
CA ASN A 61 0.92 2.95 7.27
C ASN A 61 1.50 4.25 6.70
N ALA A 62 1.03 4.63 5.51
CA ALA A 62 1.54 5.78 4.78
C ALA A 62 1.20 7.13 5.40
N PHE A 63 0.19 7.19 6.29
CA PHE A 63 -0.16 8.42 6.98
C PHE A 63 0.78 8.70 8.15
N ASP A 64 1.13 7.68 8.91
CA ASP A 64 2.00 7.81 10.09
C ASP A 64 3.49 7.71 9.75
N MET A 65 3.84 7.07 8.65
CA MET A 65 5.22 6.81 8.24
C MET A 65 5.44 7.17 6.76
N GLY A 66 6.69 7.40 6.39
CA GLY A 66 7.06 7.67 5.01
C GLY A 66 6.46 8.96 4.48
N PRO A 67 5.53 8.90 3.52
CA PRO A 67 4.94 10.10 2.91
C PRO A 67 4.14 10.96 3.87
N LYS A 68 3.66 10.37 4.95
CA LYS A 68 2.76 11.01 5.93
C LYS A 68 1.51 11.59 5.29
N ARG A 69 0.96 10.83 4.37
CA ARG A 69 -0.26 11.15 3.61
C ARG A 69 -1.16 9.93 3.53
N ASP A 70 -2.45 10.14 3.57
CA ASP A 70 -3.43 9.11 3.28
C ASP A 70 -3.55 8.94 1.77
N LEU A 71 -2.60 8.22 1.18
CA LEU A 71 -2.49 8.08 -0.26
C LEU A 71 -3.75 7.49 -0.88
N LEU A 72 -4.28 6.45 -0.27
CA LEU A 72 -5.46 5.76 -0.76
C LEU A 72 -6.71 6.65 -0.66
N GLY A 73 -6.87 7.37 0.45
CA GLY A 73 -7.98 8.30 0.64
C GLY A 73 -7.94 9.45 -0.34
N GLU A 74 -6.78 10.03 -0.59
CA GLU A 74 -6.61 11.09 -1.59
C GLU A 74 -6.93 10.59 -3.00
N LEU A 75 -6.49 9.39 -3.34
CA LEU A 75 -6.78 8.80 -4.63
C LEU A 75 -8.27 8.52 -4.79
N ARG A 76 -8.92 8.01 -3.76
CA ARG A 76 -10.36 7.76 -3.78
C ARG A 76 -11.15 9.02 -4.09
N GLU A 77 -10.86 10.10 -3.40
CA GLU A 77 -11.56 11.37 -3.62
C GLU A 77 -11.39 11.83 -5.06
N ALA A 78 -10.18 11.77 -5.59
CA ALA A 78 -9.90 12.19 -6.96
C ALA A 78 -10.61 11.31 -7.99
N ILE A 79 -10.64 10.00 -7.77
CA ILE A 79 -11.32 9.04 -8.67
C ILE A 79 -12.82 9.29 -8.68
N GLU A 80 -13.42 9.52 -7.52
CA GLU A 80 -14.85 9.78 -7.42
C GLU A 80 -15.24 11.13 -8.05
N GLU A 81 -14.37 12.14 -7.94
CA GLU A 81 -14.57 13.43 -8.60
C GLU A 81 -14.66 13.30 -10.12
N GLU A 82 -13.98 12.33 -10.71
CA GLU A 82 -14.02 12.05 -12.14
C GLU A 82 -15.13 11.08 -12.53
N ASN A 83 -16.02 10.74 -11.60
CA ASN A 83 -17.13 9.80 -11.79
C ASN A 83 -16.67 8.39 -12.17
N LEU A 84 -15.50 8.00 -11.69
CA LEU A 84 -15.00 6.64 -11.82
C LEU A 84 -15.31 5.85 -10.55
N MET A 85 -15.43 4.54 -10.68
CA MET A 85 -15.66 3.66 -9.55
C MET A 85 -14.33 3.38 -8.84
N PHE A 86 -14.30 3.54 -7.52
CA PHE A 86 -13.13 3.25 -6.71
C PHE A 86 -13.34 1.93 -5.98
N CYS A 87 -12.38 1.01 -6.13
CA CYS A 87 -12.34 -0.26 -5.44
C CYS A 87 -10.93 -0.46 -4.88
N THR A 88 -10.77 -1.36 -3.93
CA THR A 88 -9.44 -1.68 -3.41
C THR A 88 -9.27 -3.18 -3.25
N SER A 89 -8.02 -3.61 -3.23
CA SER A 89 -7.66 -4.97 -2.87
C SER A 89 -6.66 -4.94 -1.72
N SER A 90 -6.64 -6.01 -0.95
CA SER A 90 -5.72 -6.15 0.17
C SER A 90 -5.17 -7.57 0.19
N HIS A 91 -3.87 -7.69 0.40
CA HIS A 91 -3.16 -8.96 0.48
C HIS A 91 -2.70 -9.22 1.92
N ARG A 92 -3.55 -8.92 2.84
CA ARG A 92 -3.26 -8.94 4.28
C ARG A 92 -2.88 -10.32 4.81
N ALA A 93 -3.46 -11.38 4.26
CA ALA A 93 -3.23 -12.73 4.75
C ALA A 93 -1.85 -13.30 4.41
N GLU A 94 -1.10 -12.64 3.55
CA GLU A 94 0.19 -13.12 3.05
C GLU A 94 1.34 -12.17 3.41
N HIS A 95 1.47 -11.85 4.69
CA HIS A 95 2.56 -11.00 5.16
C HIS A 95 3.92 -11.64 4.95
N TRP A 96 4.85 -10.86 4.41
CA TRP A 96 6.20 -11.31 4.09
C TRP A 96 6.95 -11.87 5.30
N PHE A 97 6.80 -11.24 6.46
CA PHE A 97 7.53 -11.65 7.66
C PHE A 97 7.09 -13.01 8.20
N LEU A 98 5.90 -13.47 7.82
CA LEU A 98 5.43 -14.79 8.20
C LEU A 98 6.09 -15.91 7.39
N TRP A 99 6.67 -15.56 6.26
CA TRP A 99 7.38 -16.53 5.42
C TRP A 99 8.70 -16.98 6.03
N ASP A 100 9.28 -16.16 6.90
CA ASP A 100 10.47 -16.55 7.65
C ASP A 100 10.12 -17.50 8.79
N MET A 101 8.84 -17.66 9.06
CA MET A 101 8.32 -18.55 10.08
C MET A 101 7.59 -19.71 9.39
N GLU A 102 8.36 -20.63 8.87
CA GLU A 102 7.91 -21.72 8.03
C GLU A 102 6.62 -22.42 8.50
N LYS A 103 6.52 -22.67 9.78
CA LYS A 103 5.35 -23.35 10.37
C LYS A 103 4.10 -22.47 10.39
N SER A 104 4.27 -21.16 10.39
CA SER A 104 3.16 -20.22 10.44
C SER A 104 2.44 -20.10 9.10
N LEU A 105 3.15 -20.28 8.01
CA LEU A 105 2.56 -20.25 6.67
C LEU A 105 1.47 -21.30 6.50
N THR A 106 1.74 -22.50 7.00
CA THR A 106 0.79 -23.60 6.92
C THR A 106 -0.51 -23.29 7.66
N VAL A 107 -0.39 -22.64 8.81
CA VAL A 107 -1.55 -22.25 9.62
C VAL A 107 -2.38 -21.20 8.89
N ILE A 108 -1.73 -20.18 8.33
CA ILE A 108 -2.40 -19.11 7.60
C ILE A 108 -3.15 -19.65 6.40
N SER A 109 -2.53 -20.52 5.61
CA SER A 109 -3.17 -21.08 4.43
C SER A 109 -4.40 -21.93 4.77
N LYS A 110 -4.43 -22.54 5.95
CA LYS A 110 -5.59 -23.32 6.40
C LYS A 110 -6.75 -22.47 6.87
N ASN A 111 -6.49 -21.25 7.31
CA ASN A 111 -7.49 -20.35 7.90
C ASN A 111 -8.07 -19.34 6.90
N ARG A 112 -7.70 -19.45 5.65
CA ARG A 112 -8.27 -18.58 4.60
C ARG A 112 -9.69 -18.93 4.19
#